data_92895e9d6fdc49526c1e8c9be2444ded
#
_entry.id   92895e9d6fdc49526c1e8c9be2444ded
#
_cell.length_a   1.000
_cell.length_b   1.000
_cell.length_c   1.000
_cell.angle_alpha   90.00
_cell.angle_beta   90.00
_cell.angle_gamma   90.00
#
_symmetry.space_group_name_H-M   'P 1'
#
loop_
_entity.id
_entity.type
_entity.pdbx_description
1 polymer ?
#
loop_
_entity_poly.entity_id
_entity_poly.type
_entity_poly.pdbx_seq_one_letter_code
_entity_poly.pdbx_strand_id
1 'polypeptide(L)'
;MKKIILFALASLLIAATSCKKREERSKTTGWGFNSQQWGGFEKPLDYKGQMTGPNLVFIETGTFNMGMTEEDVMSDYRNIARRVTVSAFYMDETEISNLDWLEYMHFLIRVYPEMPQIYMQALPDTLVWLEELSYNEPFVETYLRHPAYMDYPVVGVNWLQAQEYCKWRGDRVNEMILIEQGKVDPTSIEGQQGENTFSTGSYLAGLYEAQPGPKPMVSPTDGQERRVRFEDGILLPSYRLPTEAEWEFAALALIGNQSYSKDERITDRRIYPWNGTTTRYPMHGRSQGLMVANFKRGRGDYMGMAGALNDNAHITAPVRSYVPNDYGLFNMAGNVNEWVQDVYRPMTSTSLRDVETQDLNSFRGNVFTQIERDADGNPVGRDSLGRLKYKALDDEQIAGRQNFQKSNVINYLDGDQQSRLNYSELDDQTKHMYEYGKHSLISDKARVIKGGSWADRAYWLSPGARRFMDEDKAASTVGFRCAMTRVGSPKGNRLPGGNQIKTGKPNTRRTYR
;
A
#
# COMPACT_ATOMS: atom_id res chain seq x y z
N MET A 1 -67.58 17.59 28.58
CA MET A 1 -66.76 16.58 27.87
C MET A 1 -66.31 17.04 26.50
N LYS A 2 -67.18 17.51 25.58
CA LYS A 2 -66.77 17.94 24.22
C LYS A 2 -65.71 19.05 24.18
N LYS A 3 -65.72 20.03 25.09
CA LYS A 3 -64.74 21.12 25.14
C LYS A 3 -63.36 20.66 25.66
N ILE A 4 -63.33 19.67 26.52
CA ILE A 4 -62.05 19.09 27.03
C ILE A 4 -61.38 18.24 25.98
N ILE A 5 -62.15 17.51 25.16
CA ILE A 5 -61.63 16.73 24.05
C ILE A 5 -61.06 17.65 22.95
N LEU A 6 -61.70 18.80 22.68
CA LEU A 6 -61.20 19.78 21.71
C LEU A 6 -59.87 20.42 22.16
N PHE A 7 -59.74 20.71 23.47
CA PHE A 7 -58.49 21.24 24.02
C PHE A 7 -57.36 20.19 24.01
N ALA A 8 -57.67 18.93 24.30
CA ALA A 8 -56.71 17.85 24.20
C ALA A 8 -56.26 17.54 22.75
N LEU A 9 -57.17 17.63 21.80
CA LEU A 9 -56.82 17.52 20.38
C LEU A 9 -55.97 18.69 19.86
N ALA A 10 -56.29 19.93 20.31
CA ALA A 10 -55.52 21.12 19.93
C ALA A 10 -54.11 21.09 20.56
N SER A 11 -53.96 20.63 21.79
CA SER A 11 -52.62 20.45 22.41
C SER A 11 -51.83 19.31 21.79
N LEU A 12 -52.49 18.25 21.33
CA LEU A 12 -51.80 17.17 20.56
C LEU A 12 -51.33 17.64 19.20
N LEU A 13 -52.11 18.48 18.52
CA LEU A 13 -51.72 19.08 17.23
C LEU A 13 -50.56 20.09 17.39
N ILE A 14 -50.50 20.85 18.48
CA ILE A 14 -49.38 21.74 18.77
C ILE A 14 -48.13 20.98 19.18
N ALA A 15 -48.25 19.85 19.88
CA ALA A 15 -47.13 18.96 20.19
C ALA A 15 -46.54 18.25 18.95
N ALA A 16 -47.39 17.93 17.97
CA ALA A 16 -46.94 17.29 16.71
C ALA A 16 -46.17 18.27 15.78
N THR A 17 -46.38 19.59 15.91
CA THR A 17 -45.63 20.58 15.14
C THR A 17 -44.32 21.02 15.78
N SER A 18 -44.01 20.58 17.01
CA SER A 18 -42.85 21.01 17.78
C SER A 18 -41.58 20.16 17.55
N CYS A 19 -41.66 19.08 16.79
CA CYS A 19 -40.46 18.27 16.43
C CYS A 19 -39.86 18.71 15.08
N LYS A 20 -39.73 19.98 14.79
CA LYS A 20 -38.79 20.43 13.76
C LYS A 20 -37.37 20.12 14.27
N LYS A 21 -36.72 19.13 13.68
CA LYS A 21 -35.30 18.85 13.88
C LYS A 21 -34.57 20.21 13.81
N ARG A 22 -33.94 20.62 14.90
CA ARG A 22 -33.26 21.91 14.98
C ARG A 22 -32.23 21.95 13.86
N GLU A 23 -32.37 22.88 12.95
CA GLU A 23 -31.47 23.04 11.81
C GLU A 23 -30.05 23.22 12.34
N GLU A 24 -29.13 22.31 11.94
CA GLU A 24 -27.73 22.43 12.33
C GLU A 24 -27.10 23.58 11.58
N ARG A 25 -26.41 24.47 12.32
CA ARG A 25 -25.85 25.70 11.75
C ARG A 25 -24.34 25.75 11.87
N SER A 26 -23.71 26.35 10.89
CA SER A 26 -22.28 26.65 10.92
C SER A 26 -21.94 27.51 12.13
N LYS A 27 -20.92 27.10 12.86
CA LYS A 27 -20.39 27.88 14.00
C LYS A 27 -19.63 29.14 13.54
N THR A 28 -19.25 29.19 12.28
CA THR A 28 -18.43 30.26 11.70
C THR A 28 -19.32 31.33 11.04
N THR A 29 -20.27 30.91 10.21
CA THR A 29 -21.12 31.83 9.42
C THR A 29 -22.54 31.95 9.96
N GLY A 30 -22.98 31.00 10.82
CA GLY A 30 -24.36 30.91 11.27
C GLY A 30 -25.34 30.34 10.25
N TRP A 31 -24.89 30.02 9.03
CA TRP A 31 -25.74 29.45 7.98
C TRP A 31 -26.19 28.04 8.31
N GLY A 32 -27.42 27.70 7.90
CA GLY A 32 -27.94 26.33 8.05
C GLY A 32 -27.28 25.39 7.07
N PHE A 33 -26.87 24.20 7.56
CA PHE A 33 -26.40 23.11 6.71
C PHE A 33 -27.58 22.40 6.08
N ASN A 34 -27.35 21.75 4.93
CA ASN A 34 -28.33 20.91 4.24
C ASN A 34 -29.63 21.67 3.88
N SER A 35 -29.54 22.95 3.56
CA SER A 35 -30.70 23.82 3.27
C SER A 35 -30.42 24.67 2.04
N GLN A 36 -31.28 24.59 1.03
CA GLN A 36 -31.16 25.39 -0.18
C GLN A 36 -31.28 26.89 0.11
N GLN A 37 -32.07 27.27 1.12
CA GLN A 37 -32.23 28.66 1.56
C GLN A 37 -30.91 29.30 1.97
N TRP A 38 -29.95 28.50 2.44
CA TRP A 38 -28.63 28.92 2.89
C TRP A 38 -27.51 28.54 1.92
N GLY A 39 -27.82 28.40 0.62
CA GLY A 39 -26.84 28.12 -0.42
C GLY A 39 -26.53 26.65 -0.64
N GLY A 40 -27.28 25.74 0.00
CA GLY A 40 -27.26 24.33 -0.33
C GLY A 40 -26.00 23.55 0.09
N PHE A 41 -25.19 24.08 1.03
CA PHE A 41 -24.02 23.33 1.51
C PHE A 41 -24.45 22.07 2.24
N GLU A 42 -24.09 20.91 1.68
CA GLU A 42 -24.32 19.60 2.27
C GLU A 42 -23.21 19.28 3.28
N LYS A 43 -23.58 19.14 4.54
CA LYS A 43 -22.62 18.71 5.56
C LYS A 43 -22.31 17.24 5.34
N PRO A 44 -21.02 16.85 5.28
CA PRO A 44 -20.64 15.44 5.23
C PRO A 44 -21.23 14.65 6.41
N LEU A 45 -21.47 13.36 6.18
CA LEU A 45 -21.96 12.47 7.23
C LEU A 45 -20.96 12.38 8.39
N ASP A 46 -21.46 12.08 9.58
CA ASP A 46 -20.60 11.86 10.73
C ASP A 46 -19.73 10.62 10.48
N TYR A 47 -18.43 10.84 10.33
CA TYR A 47 -17.47 9.82 10.01
C TYR A 47 -17.23 8.89 11.20
N LYS A 48 -17.55 7.61 11.03
CA LYS A 48 -17.40 6.57 12.06
C LYS A 48 -15.99 5.94 12.09
N GLY A 49 -15.16 6.29 11.13
CA GLY A 49 -13.83 5.75 10.94
C GLY A 49 -13.71 4.89 9.69
N GLN A 50 -12.47 4.66 9.27
CA GLN A 50 -12.15 3.82 8.11
C GLN A 50 -12.37 2.35 8.45
N MET A 51 -13.04 1.64 7.56
CA MET A 51 -13.15 0.18 7.64
C MET A 51 -11.79 -0.45 7.34
N THR A 52 -11.51 -1.55 8.02
CA THR A 52 -10.34 -2.38 7.68
C THR A 52 -10.72 -3.25 6.48
N GLY A 53 -9.94 -3.21 5.42
CA GLY A 53 -10.13 -4.09 4.28
C GLY A 53 -9.79 -5.55 4.61
N PRO A 54 -10.25 -6.51 3.80
CA PRO A 54 -9.91 -7.92 3.98
C PRO A 54 -8.40 -8.15 4.05
N ASN A 55 -7.95 -9.03 4.94
CA ASN A 55 -6.57 -9.43 5.19
C ASN A 55 -5.61 -8.28 5.58
N LEU A 56 -6.11 -7.10 5.94
CA LEU A 56 -5.29 -5.96 6.31
C LEU A 56 -5.14 -5.83 7.83
N VAL A 57 -3.93 -5.49 8.26
CA VAL A 57 -3.58 -5.15 9.64
C VAL A 57 -3.32 -3.65 9.75
N PHE A 58 -3.86 -3.02 10.78
CA PHE A 58 -3.63 -1.61 11.06
C PHE A 58 -2.27 -1.39 11.71
N ILE A 59 -1.50 -0.45 11.18
CA ILE A 59 -0.18 -0.03 11.68
C ILE A 59 -0.26 1.44 12.06
N GLU A 60 0.02 1.73 13.33
CA GLU A 60 0.02 3.10 13.83
C GLU A 60 1.18 3.92 13.25
N THR A 61 1.02 5.23 13.22
CA THR A 61 2.09 6.17 12.85
C THR A 61 3.26 6.09 13.83
N GLY A 62 4.45 6.30 13.32
CA GLY A 62 5.65 6.39 14.14
C GLY A 62 6.84 6.96 13.42
N THR A 63 7.87 7.32 14.19
CA THR A 63 9.17 7.73 13.66
C THR A 63 10.20 6.68 14.04
N PHE A 64 11.02 6.27 13.08
CA PHE A 64 12.02 5.23 13.27
C PHE A 64 13.32 5.55 12.52
N ASN A 65 14.36 4.80 12.80
CA ASN A 65 15.59 4.83 12.02
C ASN A 65 15.50 3.79 10.91
N MET A 66 15.36 4.27 9.69
CA MET A 66 15.36 3.47 8.48
C MET A 66 16.78 3.27 7.97
N GLY A 67 17.07 2.11 7.41
CA GLY A 67 18.35 1.82 6.76
C GLY A 67 19.20 0.79 7.53
N MET A 68 20.36 0.44 6.98
CA MET A 68 21.33 -0.42 7.67
C MET A 68 22.02 0.41 8.75
N THR A 69 22.11 -0.18 9.94
CA THR A 69 22.84 0.37 11.06
C THR A 69 24.27 -0.21 11.12
N GLU A 70 24.92 -0.11 12.26
CA GLU A 70 26.33 -0.43 12.49
C GLU A 70 26.77 -1.86 12.11
N GLU A 71 25.82 -2.75 11.82
CA GLU A 71 26.09 -4.16 11.52
C GLU A 71 26.02 -4.48 10.03
N ASP A 72 26.40 -3.57 9.16
CA ASP A 72 26.57 -3.87 7.75
C ASP A 72 27.83 -4.71 7.52
N VAL A 73 27.66 -6.04 7.61
CA VAL A 73 28.73 -7.02 7.46
C VAL A 73 29.42 -6.93 6.09
N MET A 74 28.70 -6.48 5.09
CA MET A 74 29.24 -6.33 3.72
C MET A 74 29.97 -5.00 3.54
N SER A 75 29.86 -4.10 4.52
CA SER A 75 30.44 -2.74 4.47
C SER A 75 30.06 -1.98 3.19
N ASP A 76 28.84 -2.18 2.74
CA ASP A 76 28.34 -1.68 1.45
C ASP A 76 27.95 -0.19 1.52
N TYR A 77 27.58 0.28 2.71
CA TYR A 77 27.20 1.67 3.03
C TYR A 77 26.20 2.31 2.05
N ARG A 78 25.36 1.50 1.41
CA ARG A 78 24.38 1.95 0.39
C ARG A 78 23.02 2.31 0.96
N ASN A 79 22.83 2.10 2.25
CA ASN A 79 21.57 2.38 2.94
C ASN A 79 21.86 2.97 4.32
N ILE A 80 22.35 4.20 4.34
CA ILE A 80 22.71 4.89 5.58
C ILE A 80 21.47 5.10 6.43
N ALA A 81 21.62 4.85 7.73
CA ALA A 81 20.56 5.04 8.70
C ALA A 81 20.08 6.50 8.72
N ARG A 82 18.78 6.69 8.59
CA ARG A 82 18.12 8.00 8.62
C ARG A 82 16.80 7.93 9.39
N ARG A 83 16.44 9.02 10.03
CA ARG A 83 15.18 9.11 10.75
C ARG A 83 14.04 9.41 9.76
N VAL A 84 13.01 8.58 9.76
CA VAL A 84 11.84 8.72 8.90
C VAL A 84 10.58 8.63 9.74
N THR A 85 9.61 9.50 9.47
CA THR A 85 8.27 9.43 10.05
C THR A 85 7.32 8.78 9.06
N VAL A 86 6.66 7.71 9.49
CA VAL A 86 5.67 6.97 8.71
C VAL A 86 4.28 7.32 9.23
N SER A 87 3.39 7.69 8.33
CA SER A 87 1.97 7.90 8.64
C SER A 87 1.29 6.56 8.89
N ALA A 88 0.19 6.55 9.64
CA ALA A 88 -0.60 5.34 9.85
C ALA A 88 -1.11 4.77 8.51
N PHE A 89 -1.11 3.45 8.39
CA PHE A 89 -1.52 2.73 7.20
C PHE A 89 -2.02 1.32 7.54
N TYR A 90 -2.46 0.61 6.54
CA TYR A 90 -2.81 -0.80 6.62
C TYR A 90 -1.89 -1.59 5.71
N MET A 91 -1.51 -2.80 6.11
CA MET A 91 -0.69 -3.72 5.34
C MET A 91 -1.26 -5.12 5.41
N ASP A 92 -1.12 -5.91 4.35
CA ASP A 92 -1.53 -7.30 4.35
C ASP A 92 -0.81 -8.10 5.44
N GLU A 93 -1.58 -8.94 6.13
CA GLU A 93 -1.07 -9.87 7.14
C GLU A 93 -0.04 -10.84 6.54
N THR A 94 -0.28 -11.26 5.30
CA THR A 94 0.53 -12.22 4.54
C THR A 94 0.96 -11.65 3.19
N GLU A 95 1.90 -12.32 2.54
CA GLU A 95 2.13 -12.17 1.09
C GLU A 95 0.86 -12.53 0.31
N ILE A 96 0.72 -12.04 -0.91
CA ILE A 96 -0.37 -12.47 -1.82
C ILE A 96 -0.11 -13.92 -2.24
N SER A 97 -1.14 -14.76 -2.07
CA SER A 97 -1.05 -16.18 -2.39
C SER A 97 -1.35 -16.48 -3.87
N ASN A 98 -1.01 -17.68 -4.30
CA ASN A 98 -1.41 -18.18 -5.63
C ASN A 98 -2.93 -18.18 -5.80
N LEU A 99 -3.68 -18.51 -4.75
CA LEU A 99 -5.14 -18.48 -4.78
C LEU A 99 -5.68 -17.07 -5.07
N ASP A 100 -5.15 -16.07 -4.37
CA ASP A 100 -5.56 -14.67 -4.55
C ASP A 100 -5.24 -14.19 -5.98
N TRP A 101 -4.11 -14.62 -6.51
CA TRP A 101 -3.73 -14.29 -7.89
C TRP A 101 -4.62 -14.99 -8.94
N LEU A 102 -4.99 -16.24 -8.70
CA LEU A 102 -5.91 -16.96 -9.58
C LEU A 102 -7.31 -16.36 -9.58
N GLU A 103 -7.78 -15.82 -8.47
CA GLU A 103 -9.01 -15.03 -8.39
C GLU A 103 -8.95 -13.82 -9.32
N TYR A 104 -7.84 -13.07 -9.28
CA TYR A 104 -7.61 -11.94 -10.19
C TYR A 104 -7.62 -12.38 -11.66
N MET A 105 -6.91 -13.43 -12.00
CA MET A 105 -6.87 -13.97 -13.37
C MET A 105 -8.23 -14.44 -13.84
N HIS A 106 -9.03 -15.09 -12.98
CA HIS A 106 -10.40 -15.49 -13.28
C HIS A 106 -11.28 -14.27 -13.58
N PHE A 107 -11.14 -13.20 -12.80
CA PHE A 107 -11.84 -11.95 -13.07
C PHE A 107 -11.50 -11.40 -14.46
N LEU A 108 -10.22 -11.38 -14.83
CA LEU A 108 -9.78 -10.87 -16.13
C LEU A 108 -10.39 -11.65 -17.30
N ILE A 109 -10.44 -12.98 -17.23
CA ILE A 109 -11.06 -13.83 -18.27
C ILE A 109 -12.55 -13.52 -18.39
N ARG A 110 -13.25 -13.40 -17.27
CA ARG A 110 -14.68 -13.16 -17.25
C ARG A 110 -15.06 -11.80 -17.81
N VAL A 111 -14.31 -10.77 -17.46
CA VAL A 111 -14.65 -9.37 -17.75
C VAL A 111 -14.11 -8.90 -19.10
N TYR A 112 -12.96 -9.44 -19.53
CA TYR A 112 -12.29 -9.03 -20.77
C TYR A 112 -12.14 -10.16 -21.79
N PRO A 113 -13.20 -10.89 -22.13
CA PRO A 113 -13.11 -12.03 -23.06
C PRO A 113 -12.66 -11.62 -24.47
N GLU A 114 -12.92 -10.38 -24.88
CA GLU A 114 -12.55 -9.85 -26.19
C GLU A 114 -11.11 -9.33 -26.24
N MET A 115 -10.45 -9.22 -25.08
CA MET A 115 -9.09 -8.68 -24.94
C MET A 115 -8.15 -9.67 -24.24
N PRO A 116 -7.85 -10.83 -24.85
CA PRO A 116 -7.04 -11.87 -24.21
C PRO A 116 -5.63 -11.41 -23.83
N GLN A 117 -5.11 -10.34 -24.46
CA GLN A 117 -3.82 -9.75 -24.13
C GLN A 117 -3.76 -9.25 -22.68
N ILE A 118 -4.87 -8.80 -22.08
CA ILE A 118 -4.91 -8.35 -20.68
C ILE A 118 -4.62 -9.53 -19.76
N TYR A 119 -5.26 -10.68 -20.02
CA TYR A 119 -5.01 -11.90 -19.28
C TYR A 119 -3.57 -12.40 -19.48
N MET A 120 -3.07 -12.37 -20.72
CA MET A 120 -1.70 -12.81 -21.01
C MET A 120 -0.66 -11.93 -20.31
N GLN A 121 -0.90 -10.62 -20.21
CA GLN A 121 -0.04 -9.71 -19.46
C GLN A 121 -0.08 -9.92 -17.94
N ALA A 122 -1.17 -10.48 -17.42
CA ALA A 122 -1.30 -10.80 -16.01
C ALA A 122 -0.75 -12.18 -15.63
N LEU A 123 -0.39 -13.02 -16.61
CA LEU A 123 0.21 -14.32 -16.33
C LEU A 123 1.57 -14.14 -15.65
N PRO A 124 1.80 -14.76 -14.49
CA PRO A 124 3.13 -14.85 -13.91
C PRO A 124 4.08 -15.61 -14.85
N ASP A 125 5.32 -15.18 -14.88
CA ASP A 125 6.38 -15.90 -15.60
C ASP A 125 6.73 -17.18 -14.84
N THR A 126 6.25 -18.32 -15.32
CA THR A 126 6.53 -19.62 -14.70
C THR A 126 7.90 -20.16 -15.07
N LEU A 127 8.55 -19.63 -16.13
CA LEU A 127 9.88 -20.05 -16.54
C LEU A 127 10.97 -19.62 -15.54
N VAL A 128 10.63 -18.73 -14.60
CA VAL A 128 11.52 -18.36 -13.48
C VAL A 128 11.93 -19.53 -12.59
N TRP A 129 11.25 -20.68 -12.70
CA TRP A 129 11.60 -21.92 -12.01
C TRP A 129 12.70 -22.74 -12.69
N LEU A 130 12.98 -22.43 -13.97
CA LEU A 130 14.02 -23.16 -14.70
C LEU A 130 15.41 -22.68 -14.25
N GLU A 131 16.08 -23.48 -13.46
CA GLU A 131 17.47 -23.28 -13.06
C GLU A 131 18.35 -24.35 -13.68
N GLU A 132 19.53 -23.97 -14.18
CA GLU A 132 20.50 -24.91 -14.71
C GLU A 132 20.93 -25.94 -13.62
N LEU A 133 20.99 -27.21 -13.99
CA LEU A 133 21.38 -28.30 -13.11
C LEU A 133 20.48 -28.53 -11.89
N SER A 134 19.27 -27.97 -11.91
CA SER A 134 18.26 -28.14 -10.86
C SER A 134 17.07 -28.92 -11.44
N TYR A 135 16.42 -29.78 -10.64
CA TYR A 135 15.20 -30.48 -11.05
C TYR A 135 13.96 -29.70 -10.62
N ASN A 136 13.81 -28.51 -11.17
CA ASN A 136 12.71 -27.58 -10.85
C ASN A 136 11.64 -27.46 -11.94
N GLU A 137 11.79 -28.14 -13.06
CA GLU A 137 10.84 -28.15 -14.16
C GLU A 137 9.40 -28.46 -13.74
N PRO A 138 9.12 -29.36 -12.80
CA PRO A 138 7.76 -29.63 -12.35
C PRO A 138 7.04 -28.40 -11.80
N PHE A 139 7.75 -27.42 -11.23
CA PHE A 139 7.16 -26.20 -10.69
C PHE A 139 6.67 -25.24 -11.77
N VAL A 140 7.22 -25.32 -12.99
CA VAL A 140 6.75 -24.51 -14.12
C VAL A 140 5.26 -24.74 -14.38
N GLU A 141 4.80 -25.98 -14.29
CA GLU A 141 3.40 -26.33 -14.54
C GLU A 141 2.54 -26.33 -13.28
N THR A 142 3.11 -26.71 -12.14
CA THR A 142 2.33 -27.03 -10.94
C THR A 142 2.25 -25.89 -9.95
N TYR A 143 3.27 -25.06 -9.81
CA TYR A 143 3.36 -24.10 -8.69
C TYR A 143 2.18 -23.12 -8.63
N LEU A 144 1.77 -22.56 -9.75
CA LEU A 144 0.66 -21.59 -9.77
C LEU A 144 -0.72 -22.24 -9.66
N ARG A 145 -0.90 -23.45 -10.22
CA ARG A 145 -2.24 -24.00 -10.48
C ARG A 145 -2.61 -25.22 -9.65
N HIS A 146 -1.62 -25.91 -9.09
CA HIS A 146 -1.90 -27.12 -8.35
C HIS A 146 -2.41 -26.80 -6.94
N PRO A 147 -3.48 -27.46 -6.45
CA PRO A 147 -4.07 -27.20 -5.13
C PRO A 147 -3.07 -27.26 -3.95
N ALA A 148 -1.99 -28.02 -4.06
CA ALA A 148 -0.97 -28.10 -3.03
C ALA A 148 -0.23 -26.78 -2.76
N TYR A 149 -0.24 -25.85 -3.72
CA TYR A 149 0.47 -24.57 -3.65
C TYR A 149 -0.46 -23.36 -3.59
N MET A 150 -1.76 -23.55 -3.34
CA MET A 150 -2.71 -22.42 -3.30
C MET A 150 -2.40 -21.40 -2.20
N ASP A 151 -1.96 -21.89 -1.03
CA ASP A 151 -1.58 -21.05 0.12
C ASP A 151 -0.11 -20.59 0.08
N TYR A 152 0.60 -20.81 -1.01
CA TYR A 152 1.98 -20.35 -1.20
C TYR A 152 2.00 -18.97 -1.86
N PRO A 153 3.04 -18.16 -1.63
CA PRO A 153 3.12 -16.82 -2.21
C PRO A 153 3.20 -16.88 -3.73
N VAL A 154 2.53 -15.99 -4.41
CA VAL A 154 2.68 -15.84 -5.86
C VAL A 154 4.09 -15.33 -6.17
N VAL A 155 4.76 -15.95 -7.14
CA VAL A 155 6.07 -15.57 -7.65
C VAL A 155 6.08 -15.54 -9.17
N GLY A 156 7.15 -15.03 -9.77
CA GLY A 156 7.17 -14.81 -11.22
C GLY A 156 6.33 -13.61 -11.65
N VAL A 157 5.99 -12.73 -10.72
CA VAL A 157 5.25 -11.49 -10.97
C VAL A 157 6.21 -10.30 -10.97
N ASN A 158 6.06 -9.46 -11.97
CA ASN A 158 6.81 -8.22 -12.05
C ASN A 158 6.11 -7.09 -11.27
N TRP A 159 6.79 -5.96 -11.09
CA TRP A 159 6.28 -4.84 -10.32
C TRP A 159 5.03 -4.20 -10.94
N LEU A 160 4.96 -4.13 -12.26
CA LEU A 160 3.81 -3.58 -12.97
C LEU A 160 2.56 -4.45 -12.76
N GLN A 161 2.71 -5.77 -12.83
CA GLN A 161 1.64 -6.72 -12.55
C GLN A 161 1.14 -6.60 -11.09
N ALA A 162 2.07 -6.48 -10.15
CA ALA A 162 1.73 -6.30 -8.73
C ALA A 162 0.95 -4.99 -8.48
N GLN A 163 1.30 -3.90 -9.17
CA GLN A 163 0.57 -2.64 -9.12
C GLN A 163 -0.86 -2.77 -9.70
N GLU A 164 -1.00 -3.46 -10.81
CA GLU A 164 -2.32 -3.68 -11.43
C GLU A 164 -3.22 -4.55 -10.55
N TYR A 165 -2.66 -5.56 -9.90
CA TYR A 165 -3.37 -6.35 -8.90
C TYR A 165 -3.87 -5.48 -7.73
N CYS A 166 -3.02 -4.62 -7.16
CA CYS A 166 -3.41 -3.72 -6.08
C CYS A 166 -4.61 -2.83 -6.48
N LYS A 167 -4.57 -2.25 -7.68
CA LYS A 167 -5.67 -1.42 -8.20
C LYS A 167 -6.96 -2.22 -8.35
N TRP A 168 -6.88 -3.40 -8.99
CA TRP A 168 -8.00 -4.31 -9.14
C TRP A 168 -8.64 -4.67 -7.80
N ARG A 169 -7.82 -5.07 -6.82
CA ARG A 169 -8.29 -5.44 -5.49
C ARG A 169 -9.01 -4.28 -4.79
N GLY A 170 -8.46 -3.08 -4.88
CA GLY A 170 -9.08 -1.87 -4.33
C GLY A 170 -10.47 -1.61 -4.92
N ASP A 171 -10.62 -1.78 -6.23
CA ASP A 171 -11.89 -1.62 -6.92
C ASP A 171 -12.90 -2.69 -6.48
N ARG A 172 -12.46 -3.97 -6.39
CA ARG A 172 -13.36 -5.07 -5.94
C ARG A 172 -13.82 -4.89 -4.51
N VAL A 173 -12.93 -4.48 -3.61
CA VAL A 173 -13.28 -4.24 -2.20
C VAL A 173 -14.28 -3.09 -2.07
N ASN A 174 -14.08 -2.00 -2.80
CA ASN A 174 -15.01 -0.88 -2.78
C ASN A 174 -16.37 -1.23 -3.39
N GLU A 175 -16.40 -2.00 -4.45
CA GLU A 175 -17.63 -2.52 -5.03
C GLU A 175 -18.40 -3.40 -4.03
N MET A 176 -17.70 -4.34 -3.38
CA MET A 176 -18.28 -5.18 -2.33
C MET A 176 -18.90 -4.33 -1.21
N ILE A 177 -18.20 -3.31 -0.73
CA ILE A 177 -18.70 -2.40 0.30
C ILE A 177 -19.99 -1.70 -0.14
N LEU A 178 -20.05 -1.22 -1.37
CA LEU A 178 -21.24 -0.56 -1.92
C LEU A 178 -22.44 -1.52 -1.98
N ILE A 179 -22.21 -2.77 -2.37
CA ILE A 179 -23.23 -3.81 -2.44
C ILE A 179 -23.70 -4.21 -1.03
N GLU A 180 -22.80 -4.49 -0.11
CA GLU A 180 -23.14 -4.86 1.27
C GLU A 180 -23.91 -3.76 2.01
N GLN A 181 -23.60 -2.50 1.73
CA GLN A 181 -24.34 -1.37 2.28
C GLN A 181 -25.65 -1.08 1.51
N GLY A 182 -25.93 -1.84 0.45
CA GLY A 182 -27.13 -1.69 -0.37
C GLY A 182 -27.16 -0.40 -1.18
N LYS A 183 -26.00 0.15 -1.54
CA LYS A 183 -25.88 1.36 -2.38
C LYS A 183 -25.93 1.03 -3.86
N VAL A 184 -25.41 -0.14 -4.21
CA VAL A 184 -25.38 -0.70 -5.55
C VAL A 184 -26.05 -2.07 -5.53
N ASP A 185 -26.76 -2.41 -6.59
CA ASP A 185 -27.43 -3.71 -6.73
C ASP A 185 -26.40 -4.78 -7.14
N PRO A 186 -26.40 -5.99 -6.54
CA PRO A 186 -25.50 -7.08 -6.89
C PRO A 186 -25.57 -7.50 -8.37
N THR A 187 -26.70 -7.31 -9.05
CA THR A 187 -26.84 -7.62 -10.48
C THR A 187 -25.90 -6.81 -11.37
N SER A 188 -25.38 -5.69 -10.85
CA SER A 188 -24.36 -4.89 -11.55
C SER A 188 -23.08 -5.68 -11.84
N ILE A 189 -22.79 -6.75 -11.09
CA ILE A 189 -21.60 -7.60 -11.28
C ILE A 189 -21.74 -8.44 -12.56
N GLU A 190 -22.93 -8.95 -12.84
CA GLU A 190 -23.16 -9.84 -13.98
C GLU A 190 -23.02 -9.12 -15.33
N GLY A 191 -23.33 -7.83 -15.36
CA GLY A 191 -23.28 -6.99 -16.56
C GLY A 191 -21.91 -6.39 -16.88
N GLN A 192 -20.88 -6.67 -16.09
CA GLN A 192 -19.56 -6.09 -16.30
C GLN A 192 -18.81 -6.79 -17.44
N GLN A 193 -18.52 -6.05 -18.50
CA GLN A 193 -17.66 -6.48 -19.61
C GLN A 193 -16.91 -5.28 -20.19
N GLY A 194 -15.61 -5.48 -20.47
CA GLY A 194 -14.75 -4.47 -21.09
C GLY A 194 -14.78 -3.12 -20.38
N GLU A 195 -15.04 -2.07 -21.12
CA GLU A 195 -15.13 -0.71 -20.57
C GLU A 195 -16.23 -0.53 -19.53
N ASN A 196 -17.27 -1.38 -19.55
CA ASN A 196 -18.35 -1.32 -18.57
C ASN A 196 -18.03 -2.08 -17.28
N THR A 197 -16.81 -1.97 -16.81
CA THR A 197 -16.33 -2.55 -15.56
C THR A 197 -16.33 -1.51 -14.46
N PHE A 198 -16.67 -1.93 -13.23
CA PHE A 198 -16.59 -1.06 -12.07
C PHE A 198 -15.12 -0.67 -11.79
N SER A 199 -14.88 0.61 -11.67
CA SER A 199 -13.69 1.20 -11.08
C SER A 199 -14.11 2.28 -10.11
N THR A 200 -13.49 2.32 -8.94
CA THR A 200 -13.78 3.32 -7.90
C THR A 200 -13.65 4.74 -8.44
N GLY A 201 -12.61 5.00 -9.23
CA GLY A 201 -12.39 6.32 -9.84
C GLY A 201 -13.49 6.70 -10.83
N SER A 202 -13.87 5.79 -11.72
CA SER A 202 -14.93 6.02 -12.72
C SER A 202 -16.30 6.17 -12.06
N TYR A 203 -16.58 5.41 -11.00
CA TYR A 203 -17.81 5.53 -10.22
C TYR A 203 -17.90 6.91 -9.53
N LEU A 204 -16.84 7.36 -8.86
CA LEU A 204 -16.80 8.67 -8.20
C LEU A 204 -16.88 9.82 -9.21
N ALA A 205 -16.29 9.67 -10.38
CA ALA A 205 -16.36 10.66 -11.46
C ALA A 205 -17.72 10.69 -12.17
N GLY A 206 -18.61 9.73 -11.89
CA GLY A 206 -19.91 9.66 -12.53
C GLY A 206 -19.92 9.05 -13.92
N LEU A 207 -18.83 8.43 -14.34
CA LEU A 207 -18.71 7.78 -15.64
C LEU A 207 -19.18 6.32 -15.65
N TYR A 208 -19.27 5.69 -14.48
CA TYR A 208 -19.82 4.34 -14.33
C TYR A 208 -21.25 4.41 -13.79
N GLU A 209 -22.19 3.82 -14.51
CA GLU A 209 -23.60 3.74 -14.11
C GLU A 209 -23.88 2.39 -13.46
N ALA A 210 -23.83 2.37 -12.13
CA ALA A 210 -24.27 1.22 -11.37
C ALA A 210 -25.79 1.21 -11.21
N GLN A 211 -26.40 0.03 -11.19
CA GLN A 211 -27.81 -0.12 -10.81
C GLN A 211 -27.97 0.29 -9.33
N PRO A 212 -28.91 1.19 -9.00
CA PRO A 212 -29.13 1.61 -7.62
C PRO A 212 -29.55 0.42 -6.76
N GLY A 213 -28.96 0.30 -5.59
CA GLY A 213 -29.33 -0.72 -4.61
C GLY A 213 -30.56 -0.32 -3.78
N PRO A 214 -31.00 -1.20 -2.88
CA PRO A 214 -32.21 -0.99 -2.07
C PRO A 214 -32.10 0.18 -1.06
N LYS A 215 -30.91 0.71 -0.84
CA LYS A 215 -30.64 1.82 0.11
C LYS A 215 -29.74 2.86 -0.55
N PRO A 216 -30.19 3.53 -1.62
CA PRO A 216 -29.36 4.54 -2.29
C PRO A 216 -29.01 5.67 -1.32
N MET A 217 -28.01 6.44 -1.68
CA MET A 217 -27.74 7.70 -0.97
C MET A 217 -28.77 8.72 -1.36
N VAL A 218 -29.16 9.55 -0.39
CA VAL A 218 -30.11 10.64 -0.59
C VAL A 218 -29.43 11.95 -0.25
N SER A 219 -29.55 12.92 -1.12
CA SER A 219 -29.08 14.29 -0.85
C SER A 219 -29.92 14.88 0.29
N PRO A 220 -29.29 15.38 1.34
CA PRO A 220 -30.00 15.99 2.47
C PRO A 220 -30.62 17.34 2.12
N THR A 221 -30.26 17.93 0.98
CA THR A 221 -30.71 19.26 0.56
C THR A 221 -32.00 19.20 -0.25
N ASP A 222 -32.09 18.31 -1.20
CA ASP A 222 -33.22 18.20 -2.14
C ASP A 222 -34.02 16.89 -2.02
N GLY A 223 -33.50 15.94 -1.25
CA GLY A 223 -34.15 14.64 -1.05
C GLY A 223 -34.04 13.71 -2.26
N GLN A 224 -33.26 14.05 -3.27
CA GLN A 224 -33.08 13.21 -4.45
C GLN A 224 -32.05 12.10 -4.21
N GLU A 225 -32.22 10.99 -4.90
CA GLU A 225 -31.22 9.92 -4.88
C GLU A 225 -29.95 10.38 -5.57
N ARG A 226 -28.82 10.05 -4.98
CA ARG A 226 -27.49 10.35 -5.52
C ARG A 226 -26.52 9.18 -5.36
N ARG A 227 -25.43 9.24 -6.07
CA ARG A 227 -24.30 8.32 -5.89
C ARG A 227 -23.56 8.60 -4.59
N VAL A 228 -22.82 7.59 -4.14
CA VAL A 228 -21.83 7.77 -3.05
C VAL A 228 -20.73 8.69 -3.55
N ARG A 229 -20.38 9.69 -2.76
CA ARG A 229 -19.28 10.62 -3.00
C ARG A 229 -18.11 10.29 -2.08
N PHE A 230 -16.94 10.83 -2.40
CA PHE A 230 -15.77 10.69 -1.54
C PHE A 230 -16.01 11.24 -0.12
N GLU A 231 -16.76 12.34 -0.02
CA GLU A 231 -17.13 13.04 1.22
C GLU A 231 -18.04 12.22 2.14
N ASP A 232 -18.66 11.18 1.63
CA ASP A 232 -19.49 10.28 2.45
C ASP A 232 -18.64 9.35 3.34
N GLY A 233 -17.34 9.19 3.04
CA GLY A 233 -16.41 8.41 3.84
C GLY A 233 -16.70 6.90 3.86
N ILE A 234 -17.43 6.40 2.87
CA ILE A 234 -17.82 4.97 2.74
C ILE A 234 -16.73 4.18 2.05
N LEU A 235 -16.20 4.74 0.96
CA LEU A 235 -15.19 4.07 0.14
C LEU A 235 -13.80 4.12 0.78
N LEU A 236 -13.06 3.05 0.60
CA LEU A 236 -11.69 2.93 1.04
C LEU A 236 -10.73 3.59 0.04
N PRO A 237 -9.60 4.11 0.52
CA PRO A 237 -8.50 4.52 -0.34
C PRO A 237 -8.00 3.37 -1.22
N SER A 238 -7.35 3.72 -2.32
CA SER A 238 -6.78 2.73 -3.23
C SER A 238 -5.74 1.85 -2.54
N TYR A 239 -5.77 0.56 -2.84
CA TYR A 239 -4.70 -0.36 -2.50
C TYR A 239 -3.49 -0.08 -3.38
N ARG A 240 -2.31 -0.30 -2.83
CA ARG A 240 -1.02 -0.06 -3.47
C ARG A 240 0.04 -0.98 -2.89
N LEU A 241 1.20 -1.04 -3.49
CA LEU A 241 2.37 -1.58 -2.82
C LEU A 241 2.75 -0.68 -1.62
N PRO A 242 3.31 -1.24 -0.54
CA PRO A 242 3.87 -0.43 0.54
C PRO A 242 5.05 0.39 0.03
N THR A 243 5.28 1.55 0.62
CA THR A 243 6.56 2.24 0.43
C THR A 243 7.66 1.48 1.17
N GLU A 244 8.92 1.68 0.77
CA GLU A 244 10.06 1.07 1.45
C GLU A 244 10.09 1.41 2.93
N ALA A 245 9.79 2.67 3.28
CA ALA A 245 9.72 3.12 4.66
C ALA A 245 8.58 2.43 5.45
N GLU A 246 7.39 2.30 4.85
CA GLU A 246 6.28 1.59 5.47
C GLU A 246 6.60 0.11 5.67
N TRP A 247 7.22 -0.51 4.67
CA TRP A 247 7.58 -1.92 4.74
C TRP A 247 8.61 -2.19 5.85
N GLU A 248 9.67 -1.39 5.92
CA GLU A 248 10.72 -1.54 6.94
C GLU A 248 10.21 -1.23 8.34
N PHE A 249 9.36 -0.19 8.49
CA PHE A 249 8.69 0.14 9.74
C PHE A 249 7.81 -1.00 10.23
N ALA A 250 7.03 -1.59 9.33
CA ALA A 250 6.17 -2.73 9.63
C ALA A 250 6.96 -3.99 9.99
N ALA A 251 8.08 -4.24 9.31
CA ALA A 251 8.94 -5.39 9.57
C ALA A 251 9.61 -5.33 10.95
N LEU A 252 10.14 -4.16 11.33
CA LEU A 252 10.73 -3.94 12.66
C LEU A 252 9.68 -4.04 13.77
N ALA A 253 8.44 -3.81 13.45
CA ALA A 253 7.27 -3.86 14.33
C ALA A 253 7.38 -2.93 15.56
N LEU A 254 6.46 -3.11 16.51
CA LEU A 254 6.28 -2.17 17.61
C LEU A 254 7.52 -2.06 18.50
N ILE A 255 8.06 -3.20 18.92
CA ILE A 255 9.20 -3.24 19.85
C ILE A 255 10.49 -2.77 19.15
N GLY A 256 10.68 -3.19 17.88
CA GLY A 256 11.87 -2.81 17.12
C GLY A 256 11.99 -1.32 16.82
N ASN A 257 10.87 -0.60 16.90
CA ASN A 257 10.81 0.85 16.65
C ASN A 257 10.76 1.69 17.93
N GLN A 258 10.72 1.07 19.11
CA GLN A 258 10.71 1.80 20.37
C GLN A 258 12.13 2.22 20.78
N SER A 259 12.27 3.48 21.21
CA SER A 259 13.47 3.96 21.87
C SER A 259 13.32 3.75 23.38
N TYR A 260 14.24 3.01 23.98
CA TYR A 260 14.24 2.73 25.41
C TYR A 260 14.89 3.82 26.26
N SER A 261 15.58 4.76 25.66
CA SER A 261 16.30 5.78 26.40
C SER A 261 15.65 7.16 26.25
N LYS A 262 15.93 8.03 27.24
CA LYS A 262 15.62 9.45 27.14
C LYS A 262 16.41 10.14 26.03
N ASP A 263 17.46 9.49 25.57
CA ASP A 263 18.24 9.92 24.42
C ASP A 263 17.51 9.51 23.15
N GLU A 264 17.33 10.42 22.24
CA GLU A 264 16.66 10.22 20.94
C GLU A 264 17.44 9.28 20.00
N ARG A 265 18.45 8.58 20.50
CA ARG A 265 19.28 7.64 19.73
C ARG A 265 18.72 6.25 19.88
N ILE A 266 18.41 5.62 18.76
CA ILE A 266 18.10 4.17 18.71
C ILE A 266 19.45 3.46 18.63
N THR A 267 19.92 2.93 19.75
CA THR A 267 21.21 2.24 19.86
C THR A 267 21.07 0.74 19.64
N ASP A 268 19.91 0.16 19.93
CA ASP A 268 19.70 -1.29 19.89
C ASP A 268 18.56 -1.63 18.93
N ARG A 269 18.78 -1.39 17.63
CA ARG A 269 17.83 -1.75 16.61
C ARG A 269 17.79 -3.27 16.43
N ARG A 270 16.58 -3.84 16.22
CA ARG A 270 16.43 -5.22 15.81
C ARG A 270 17.11 -5.47 14.46
N ILE A 271 17.86 -6.57 14.38
CA ILE A 271 18.48 -7.04 13.12
C ILE A 271 17.43 -7.72 12.25
N TYR A 272 16.49 -8.41 12.86
CA TYR A 272 15.43 -9.20 12.21
C TYR A 272 14.04 -8.77 12.69
N PRO A 273 12.96 -9.16 11.99
CA PRO A 273 11.57 -8.89 12.41
C PRO A 273 11.16 -9.51 13.75
N TRP A 274 11.94 -10.45 14.27
CA TRP A 274 11.71 -11.12 15.57
C TRP A 274 12.70 -10.65 16.64
N ASN A 275 12.46 -11.06 17.87
CA ASN A 275 13.33 -10.77 19.00
C ASN A 275 14.60 -11.61 18.97
N GLY A 276 15.74 -10.96 19.20
CA GLY A 276 17.06 -11.63 19.24
C GLY A 276 17.79 -11.58 17.90
N THR A 277 19.01 -12.08 17.92
CA THR A 277 19.95 -12.06 16.80
C THR A 277 20.08 -13.41 16.11
N THR A 278 19.35 -14.42 16.59
CA THR A 278 19.42 -15.80 16.08
C THR A 278 18.29 -16.06 15.10
N THR A 279 18.55 -16.92 14.13
CA THR A 279 17.55 -17.40 13.17
C THR A 279 16.77 -18.62 13.69
N ARG A 280 16.92 -18.93 14.98
CA ARG A 280 16.24 -20.04 15.65
C ARG A 280 15.39 -19.52 16.80
N TYR A 281 14.24 -20.17 17.00
CA TYR A 281 13.35 -19.86 18.09
C TYR A 281 14.01 -20.16 19.45
N PRO A 282 14.24 -19.15 20.29
CA PRO A 282 15.06 -19.31 21.49
C PRO A 282 14.30 -19.83 22.71
N MET A 283 12.95 -19.72 22.71
CA MET A 283 12.15 -20.04 23.87
C MET A 283 12.03 -21.55 24.13
N HIS A 284 12.01 -21.93 25.41
CA HIS A 284 11.77 -23.30 25.81
C HIS A 284 10.40 -23.80 25.36
N GLY A 285 10.33 -25.03 24.89
CA GLY A 285 9.09 -25.65 24.42
C GLY A 285 9.29 -26.49 23.16
N ARG A 286 8.18 -26.88 22.54
CA ARG A 286 8.18 -27.71 21.32
C ARG A 286 8.82 -27.04 20.11
N SER A 287 8.79 -25.72 20.07
CA SER A 287 9.34 -24.93 18.97
C SER A 287 10.78 -24.50 19.19
N GLN A 288 11.39 -24.84 20.33
CA GLN A 288 12.78 -24.47 20.62
C GLN A 288 13.74 -25.02 19.55
N GLY A 289 14.56 -24.15 18.99
CA GLY A 289 15.55 -24.50 17.98
C GLY A 289 15.00 -24.62 16.55
N LEU A 290 13.67 -24.53 16.34
CA LEU A 290 13.10 -24.45 14.99
C LEU A 290 13.54 -23.15 14.29
N MET A 291 13.71 -23.22 12.97
CA MET A 291 14.00 -22.03 12.18
C MET A 291 12.78 -21.10 12.20
N VAL A 292 13.04 -19.78 12.28
CA VAL A 292 11.97 -18.77 12.38
C VAL A 292 11.64 -18.10 11.05
N ALA A 293 12.36 -18.47 9.99
CA ALA A 293 12.13 -17.97 8.63
C ALA A 293 12.59 -19.01 7.61
N ASN A 294 12.09 -18.90 6.40
CA ASN A 294 12.51 -19.68 5.24
C ASN A 294 13.65 -18.95 4.52
N PHE A 295 14.86 -19.51 4.54
CA PHE A 295 16.05 -18.92 3.91
C PHE A 295 17.16 -19.95 3.71
N LYS A 296 18.06 -19.69 2.78
CA LYS A 296 19.21 -20.54 2.48
C LYS A 296 20.26 -20.47 3.59
N ARG A 297 20.41 -21.53 4.31
CA ARG A 297 21.29 -21.59 5.49
C ARG A 297 22.77 -21.80 5.16
N GLY A 298 23.07 -22.61 4.18
CA GLY A 298 24.44 -23.06 3.86
C GLY A 298 24.77 -23.06 2.37
N ARG A 299 25.86 -23.69 2.01
CA ARG A 299 26.19 -24.03 0.62
C ARG A 299 25.38 -25.25 0.20
N GLY A 300 24.98 -25.30 -1.06
CA GLY A 300 24.20 -26.39 -1.64
C GLY A 300 22.71 -26.24 -1.44
N ASP A 301 22.10 -27.16 -0.77
CA ASP A 301 20.65 -27.27 -0.57
C ASP A 301 20.04 -26.05 0.16
N TYR A 302 18.87 -25.67 -0.26
CA TYR A 302 18.15 -24.51 0.29
C TYR A 302 17.62 -24.75 1.69
N MET A 303 17.15 -25.97 2.00
CA MET A 303 16.68 -26.37 3.33
C MET A 303 17.79 -26.38 4.38
N GLY A 304 19.04 -26.46 3.96
CA GLY A 304 20.19 -26.64 4.81
C GLY A 304 20.52 -28.14 5.06
N MET A 305 20.76 -28.53 6.31
CA MET A 305 21.10 -29.91 6.63
C MET A 305 19.88 -30.82 6.68
N ALA A 306 19.99 -32.03 6.15
CA ALA A 306 18.96 -33.04 6.32
C ALA A 306 18.74 -33.37 7.81
N GLY A 307 17.50 -33.67 8.19
CA GLY A 307 17.11 -34.06 9.54
C GLY A 307 16.27 -32.98 10.28
N ALA A 308 16.21 -33.15 11.60
CA ALA A 308 15.47 -32.22 12.46
C ALA A 308 16.11 -30.80 12.49
N LEU A 309 15.31 -29.79 12.74
CA LEU A 309 15.73 -28.39 12.91
C LEU A 309 16.22 -27.70 11.62
N ASN A 310 15.73 -28.12 10.47
CA ASN A 310 15.77 -27.32 9.25
C ASN A 310 14.54 -26.39 9.18
N ASP A 311 14.36 -25.62 8.10
CA ASP A 311 13.22 -24.71 7.94
C ASP A 311 11.95 -25.40 7.39
N ASN A 312 12.06 -26.68 7.02
CA ASN A 312 11.00 -27.50 6.45
C ASN A 312 10.41 -26.96 5.12
N ALA A 313 11.16 -26.16 4.41
CA ALA A 313 10.77 -25.61 3.11
C ALA A 313 11.87 -25.86 2.08
N HIS A 314 11.53 -26.54 0.98
CA HIS A 314 12.46 -26.80 -0.11
C HIS A 314 12.62 -25.57 -1.02
N ILE A 315 11.51 -24.90 -1.27
CA ILE A 315 11.39 -23.63 -2.00
C ILE A 315 10.64 -22.64 -1.11
N THR A 316 9.62 -21.97 -1.60
CA THR A 316 8.71 -21.15 -0.79
C THR A 316 7.95 -22.01 0.24
N ALA A 317 7.37 -21.37 1.22
CA ALA A 317 6.50 -21.97 2.24
C ALA A 317 5.12 -21.30 2.19
N PRO A 318 4.06 -21.92 2.75
CA PRO A 318 2.75 -21.29 2.85
C PRO A 318 2.82 -19.92 3.53
N VAL A 319 2.01 -18.97 3.08
CA VAL A 319 2.05 -17.56 3.52
C VAL A 319 1.82 -17.32 5.01
N ARG A 320 1.23 -18.29 5.73
CA ARG A 320 1.04 -18.26 7.19
C ARG A 320 2.00 -19.18 7.93
N SER A 321 3.17 -19.44 7.37
CA SER A 321 4.23 -20.20 8.02
C SER A 321 5.03 -19.31 8.98
N TYR A 322 5.74 -19.97 9.90
CA TYR A 322 6.62 -19.34 10.89
C TYR A 322 5.88 -18.41 11.88
N VAL A 323 6.64 -17.64 12.64
CA VAL A 323 6.10 -16.79 13.69
C VAL A 323 5.90 -15.38 13.15
N PRO A 324 4.69 -14.82 13.27
CA PRO A 324 4.45 -13.44 12.87
C PRO A 324 5.21 -12.46 13.79
N ASN A 325 5.43 -11.26 13.31
CA ASN A 325 6.00 -10.18 14.12
C ASN A 325 4.98 -9.59 15.11
N ASP A 326 5.37 -8.55 15.87
CA ASP A 326 4.52 -7.96 16.91
C ASP A 326 3.23 -7.29 16.38
N TYR A 327 3.15 -6.98 15.08
CA TYR A 327 1.93 -6.53 14.42
C TYR A 327 1.05 -7.68 13.90
N GLY A 328 1.53 -8.91 13.96
CA GLY A 328 0.85 -10.07 13.39
C GLY A 328 1.14 -10.31 11.91
N LEU A 329 2.16 -9.66 11.35
CA LEU A 329 2.55 -9.84 9.95
C LEU A 329 3.46 -11.05 9.80
N PHE A 330 3.11 -11.94 8.87
CA PHE A 330 3.88 -13.15 8.55
C PHE A 330 4.95 -12.86 7.51
N ASN A 331 6.03 -13.62 7.54
CA ASN A 331 7.10 -13.69 6.54
C ASN A 331 7.71 -12.32 6.17
N MET A 332 7.78 -11.38 7.12
CA MET A 332 8.50 -10.12 6.91
C MET A 332 10.01 -10.31 6.77
N ALA A 333 10.50 -11.53 6.81
CA ALA A 333 11.86 -11.95 6.47
C ALA A 333 11.87 -13.39 5.98
N GLY A 334 12.52 -13.61 4.85
CA GLY A 334 12.53 -14.91 4.19
C GLY A 334 11.27 -15.18 3.37
N ASN A 335 11.10 -16.39 2.92
CA ASN A 335 10.09 -16.87 2.01
C ASN A 335 10.23 -16.24 0.61
N VAL A 336 9.68 -15.06 0.36
CA VAL A 336 9.92 -14.32 -0.87
C VAL A 336 10.34 -12.88 -0.58
N ASN A 337 11.18 -12.30 -1.44
CA ASN A 337 11.39 -10.86 -1.46
C ASN A 337 10.08 -10.19 -1.87
N GLU A 338 9.84 -9.01 -1.37
CA GLU A 338 8.62 -8.29 -1.64
C GLU A 338 8.88 -7.00 -2.40
N TRP A 339 8.13 -6.82 -3.48
CA TRP A 339 8.10 -5.56 -4.20
C TRP A 339 7.59 -4.43 -3.31
N VAL A 340 8.30 -3.30 -3.32
CA VAL A 340 7.81 -2.05 -2.74
C VAL A 340 7.67 -0.98 -3.81
N GLN A 341 7.03 0.12 -3.47
CA GLN A 341 6.65 1.13 -4.44
C GLN A 341 7.83 2.00 -4.91
N ASP A 342 8.90 2.07 -4.12
CA ASP A 342 10.00 2.99 -4.32
C ASP A 342 10.88 2.62 -5.51
N VAL A 343 11.34 3.65 -6.23
CA VAL A 343 12.45 3.54 -7.18
C VAL A 343 13.74 3.38 -6.40
N TYR A 344 14.58 2.45 -6.80
CA TYR A 344 15.86 2.26 -6.13
C TYR A 344 16.82 3.42 -6.42
N ARG A 345 17.39 3.96 -5.34
CA ARG A 345 18.49 4.93 -5.36
C ARG A 345 19.49 4.50 -4.31
N PRO A 346 20.77 4.36 -4.65
CA PRO A 346 21.79 4.15 -3.62
C PRO A 346 21.85 5.36 -2.70
N MET A 347 21.90 5.10 -1.40
CA MET A 347 21.96 6.15 -0.37
C MET A 347 23.30 6.09 0.31
N THR A 348 24.29 6.70 -0.30
CA THR A 348 25.66 6.79 0.19
C THR A 348 25.90 8.09 0.96
N SER A 349 26.97 8.12 1.77
CA SER A 349 27.39 9.33 2.49
C SER A 349 27.71 10.51 1.57
N THR A 350 28.08 10.24 0.33
CA THR A 350 28.32 11.28 -0.67
C THR A 350 27.04 11.89 -1.20
N SER A 351 25.97 11.11 -1.35
CA SER A 351 24.67 11.65 -1.74
C SER A 351 24.03 12.50 -0.62
N LEU A 352 24.44 12.30 0.63
CA LEU A 352 24.01 13.13 1.76
C LEU A 352 24.65 14.52 1.79
N ARG A 353 25.81 14.71 1.15
CA ARG A 353 26.48 16.02 1.07
C ARG A 353 25.81 16.98 0.10
N ASP A 354 25.11 16.48 -0.89
CA ASP A 354 24.34 17.27 -1.85
C ASP A 354 22.94 17.64 -1.33
N VAL A 355 22.72 17.50 -0.03
CA VAL A 355 21.39 17.44 0.63
C VAL A 355 20.77 18.82 0.87
N GLU A 356 21.47 19.91 0.69
CA GLU A 356 20.82 21.23 0.85
C GLU A 356 19.62 21.44 -0.08
N THR A 357 19.46 20.58 -1.10
CA THR A 357 18.37 20.67 -2.08
C THR A 357 17.63 19.35 -2.36
N GLN A 358 18.02 18.23 -1.77
CA GLN A 358 17.50 16.91 -2.16
C GLN A 358 16.63 16.27 -1.08
N ASP A 359 15.41 15.96 -1.43
CA ASP A 359 14.56 15.10 -0.63
C ASP A 359 15.18 13.69 -0.53
N LEU A 360 15.55 13.29 0.67
CA LEU A 360 16.12 11.97 0.96
C LEU A 360 15.10 10.85 0.82
N ASN A 361 13.83 11.17 0.65
CA ASN A 361 12.82 10.18 0.37
C ASN A 361 12.97 9.67 -1.06
N SER A 362 13.37 8.43 -1.19
CA SER A 362 13.56 7.78 -2.48
C SER A 362 12.27 7.45 -3.21
N PHE A 363 11.14 7.54 -2.54
CA PHE A 363 9.85 7.27 -3.17
C PHE A 363 9.56 8.31 -4.25
N ARG A 364 9.41 7.83 -5.46
CA ARG A 364 9.02 8.64 -6.62
C ARG A 364 7.75 8.13 -7.29
N GLY A 365 7.21 7.05 -6.78
CA GLY A 365 6.07 6.39 -7.38
C GLY A 365 6.36 5.97 -8.82
N ASN A 366 5.31 5.81 -9.54
CA ASN A 366 5.35 5.61 -10.97
C ASN A 366 5.50 6.93 -11.71
N VAL A 367 5.49 6.79 -13.01
CA VAL A 367 5.37 7.93 -13.93
C VAL A 367 4.32 8.88 -13.39
N PHE A 368 4.67 10.15 -13.31
CA PHE A 368 3.70 11.17 -12.93
C PHE A 368 2.66 11.28 -14.03
N THR A 369 1.44 10.92 -13.68
CA THR A 369 0.29 10.97 -14.56
C THR A 369 -0.77 11.87 -13.96
N GLN A 370 -1.62 12.41 -14.81
CA GLN A 370 -2.81 13.14 -14.38
C GLN A 370 -4.02 12.63 -15.14
N ILE A 371 -5.19 12.76 -14.53
CA ILE A 371 -6.45 12.42 -15.18
C ILE A 371 -6.60 13.34 -16.38
N GLU A 372 -6.90 12.76 -17.54
CA GLU A 372 -7.21 13.51 -18.73
C GLU A 372 -8.56 14.22 -18.55
N ARG A 373 -8.54 15.56 -18.70
CA ARG A 373 -9.70 16.40 -18.48
C ARG A 373 -10.02 17.22 -19.71
N ASP A 374 -11.31 17.49 -19.92
CA ASP A 374 -11.79 18.43 -20.93
C ASP A 374 -11.56 19.90 -20.53
N ALA A 375 -12.01 20.82 -21.36
CA ALA A 375 -11.90 22.26 -21.12
C ALA A 375 -12.70 22.71 -19.88
N ASP A 376 -13.74 21.99 -19.51
CA ASP A 376 -14.60 22.27 -18.37
C ASP A 376 -14.08 21.62 -17.07
N GLY A 377 -12.97 20.88 -17.15
CA GLY A 377 -12.33 20.20 -16.03
C GLY A 377 -12.90 18.83 -15.67
N ASN A 378 -13.82 18.29 -16.46
CA ASN A 378 -14.37 16.96 -16.24
C ASN A 378 -13.46 15.87 -16.85
N PRO A 379 -13.41 14.65 -16.29
CA PRO A 379 -12.69 13.54 -16.89
C PRO A 379 -13.23 13.20 -18.29
N VAL A 380 -12.35 13.01 -19.28
CA VAL A 380 -12.70 12.82 -20.69
C VAL A 380 -13.36 11.47 -20.98
N GLY A 381 -13.21 10.48 -20.12
CA GLY A 381 -13.81 9.17 -20.33
C GLY A 381 -13.07 8.06 -19.61
N ARG A 382 -13.39 6.82 -20.02
CA ARG A 382 -12.79 5.60 -19.47
C ARG A 382 -11.84 4.97 -20.49
N ASP A 383 -10.86 4.25 -19.98
CA ASP A 383 -10.00 3.38 -20.77
C ASP A 383 -10.70 2.02 -21.06
N SER A 384 -10.03 1.14 -21.78
CA SER A 384 -10.52 -0.20 -22.09
C SER A 384 -10.73 -1.09 -20.86
N LEU A 385 -10.16 -0.72 -19.72
CA LEU A 385 -10.31 -1.41 -18.44
C LEU A 385 -11.42 -0.80 -17.56
N GLY A 386 -12.19 0.15 -18.08
CA GLY A 386 -13.23 0.85 -17.33
C GLY A 386 -12.73 1.89 -16.35
N ARG A 387 -11.43 2.19 -16.33
CA ARG A 387 -10.78 3.17 -15.46
C ARG A 387 -10.75 4.55 -16.10
N LEU A 388 -10.52 5.57 -15.28
CA LEU A 388 -10.27 6.92 -15.79
C LEU A 388 -9.05 6.93 -16.71
N LYS A 389 -9.11 7.71 -17.79
CA LYS A 389 -7.96 7.94 -18.65
C LYS A 389 -6.94 8.84 -17.97
N TYR A 390 -5.68 8.42 -18.05
CA TYR A 390 -4.54 9.17 -17.54
C TYR A 390 -3.60 9.52 -18.69
N LYS A 391 -3.05 10.72 -18.67
CA LYS A 391 -1.97 11.12 -19.55
C LYS A 391 -0.67 11.28 -18.77
N ALA A 392 0.45 10.94 -19.39
CA ALA A 392 1.76 11.23 -18.86
C ALA A 392 1.99 12.75 -18.82
N LEU A 393 2.78 13.20 -17.86
CA LEU A 393 3.23 14.58 -17.78
C LEU A 393 4.52 14.77 -18.55
N ASP A 394 4.70 15.96 -19.08
CA ASP A 394 5.93 16.38 -19.71
C ASP A 394 7.06 16.55 -18.68
N ASP A 395 8.31 16.40 -19.10
CA ASP A 395 9.48 16.51 -18.21
C ASP A 395 9.52 17.83 -17.42
N GLU A 396 9.11 18.95 -18.02
CA GLU A 396 9.03 20.27 -17.35
C GLU A 396 8.00 20.27 -16.22
N GLN A 397 6.84 19.68 -16.47
CA GLN A 397 5.78 19.57 -15.45
C GLN A 397 6.19 18.63 -14.30
N ILE A 398 6.95 17.59 -14.61
CA ILE A 398 7.50 16.67 -13.63
C ILE A 398 8.57 17.36 -12.78
N ALA A 399 9.48 18.08 -13.42
CA ALA A 399 10.58 18.79 -12.74
C ALA A 399 10.10 19.88 -11.77
N GLY A 400 8.95 20.51 -12.06
CA GLY A 400 8.33 21.49 -11.16
C GLY A 400 7.65 20.91 -9.93
N ARG A 401 7.52 19.58 -9.81
CA ARG A 401 6.91 18.93 -8.65
C ARG A 401 7.92 18.72 -7.54
N GLN A 402 7.50 18.98 -6.32
CA GLN A 402 8.29 18.62 -5.14
C GLN A 402 8.48 17.09 -5.09
N ASN A 403 9.60 16.67 -4.52
CA ASN A 403 9.95 15.26 -4.33
C ASN A 403 10.17 14.48 -5.64
N PHE A 404 10.38 15.16 -6.75
CA PHE A 404 10.81 14.50 -7.98
C PHE A 404 12.32 14.65 -8.17
N GLN A 405 12.98 13.53 -8.35
CA GLN A 405 14.37 13.46 -8.74
C GLN A 405 14.54 12.39 -9.82
N LYS A 406 14.96 12.81 -11.00
CA LYS A 406 15.27 11.89 -12.09
C LYS A 406 16.47 11.03 -11.71
N SER A 407 16.47 9.76 -12.08
CA SER A 407 17.63 8.90 -11.91
C SER A 407 18.83 9.50 -12.60
N ASN A 408 19.90 9.65 -11.86
CA ASN A 408 21.19 9.84 -12.47
C ASN A 408 21.72 8.46 -12.88
N VAL A 409 21.67 8.17 -14.17
CA VAL A 409 22.14 6.90 -14.75
C VAL A 409 23.65 6.76 -14.62
N ILE A 410 24.36 7.86 -14.37
CA ILE A 410 25.80 7.90 -14.08
C ILE A 410 26.00 7.40 -12.67
N ASN A 411 26.77 6.38 -12.50
CA ASN A 411 26.49 5.39 -11.52
C ASN A 411 27.40 5.42 -10.28
N TYR A 412 26.79 5.32 -9.13
CA TYR A 412 27.46 5.13 -7.85
C TYR A 412 27.98 3.71 -7.62
N LEU A 413 27.47 2.72 -8.33
CA LEU A 413 27.84 1.32 -8.14
C LEU A 413 29.22 0.98 -8.71
N ASP A 414 29.64 1.73 -9.72
CA ASP A 414 30.91 1.47 -10.40
C ASP A 414 32.10 1.99 -9.59
N GLY A 415 31.85 2.73 -8.50
CA GLY A 415 32.92 3.35 -7.71
C GLY A 415 33.75 4.37 -8.48
N ASP A 416 33.39 4.62 -9.73
CA ASP A 416 34.10 5.53 -10.63
C ASP A 416 33.66 6.97 -10.39
N GLN A 417 34.63 7.79 -9.96
CA GLN A 417 34.37 9.19 -9.68
C GLN A 417 34.04 10.00 -10.95
N GLN A 418 34.49 9.54 -12.11
CA GLN A 418 34.17 10.18 -13.39
C GLN A 418 32.73 9.96 -13.83
N SER A 419 32.11 8.84 -13.45
CA SER A 419 30.71 8.61 -13.71
C SER A 419 29.78 9.57 -12.97
N ARG A 420 30.33 10.37 -12.03
CA ARG A 420 29.62 11.42 -11.31
C ARG A 420 29.70 12.80 -11.97
N LEU A 421 30.56 12.95 -12.95
CA LEU A 421 30.68 14.21 -13.69
C LEU A 421 29.45 14.42 -14.58
N ASN A 422 29.08 15.67 -14.74
CA ASN A 422 27.94 16.07 -15.54
C ASN A 422 28.17 15.66 -16.99
N TYR A 423 27.47 14.64 -17.44
CA TYR A 423 27.70 14.02 -18.76
C TYR A 423 27.47 14.98 -19.94
N SER A 424 26.63 16.00 -19.73
CA SER A 424 26.38 17.04 -20.72
C SER A 424 27.55 17.99 -20.94
N GLU A 425 28.51 18.05 -20.00
CA GLU A 425 29.68 18.92 -20.06
C GLU A 425 30.93 18.21 -20.61
N LEU A 426 30.82 16.90 -20.85
CA LEU A 426 31.94 16.12 -21.38
C LEU A 426 31.91 16.03 -22.90
N ASP A 427 33.04 16.28 -23.55
CA ASP A 427 33.23 16.04 -24.98
C ASP A 427 33.00 14.57 -25.32
N ASP A 428 32.52 14.30 -26.54
CA ASP A 428 32.23 12.95 -27.03
C ASP A 428 33.44 12.00 -26.96
N GLN A 429 34.65 12.52 -26.93
CA GLN A 429 35.90 11.75 -26.79
C GLN A 429 36.20 11.33 -25.33
N THR A 430 35.63 12.00 -24.35
CA THR A 430 35.83 11.69 -22.91
C THR A 430 34.75 10.82 -22.34
N LYS A 431 33.70 10.52 -23.08
CA LYS A 431 32.58 9.62 -22.71
C LYS A 431 32.96 8.14 -22.88
N HIS A 432 34.09 7.71 -22.35
CA HIS A 432 34.78 6.53 -22.86
C HIS A 432 34.30 5.19 -22.40
N MET A 433 33.78 5.06 -21.21
CA MET A 433 33.51 3.72 -20.64
C MET A 433 32.05 3.38 -20.58
N TYR A 434 31.18 4.36 -20.41
CA TYR A 434 29.76 4.13 -20.19
C TYR A 434 28.93 5.04 -21.10
N GLU A 435 28.23 4.45 -22.02
CA GLU A 435 27.24 5.14 -22.81
C GLU A 435 26.03 5.47 -21.97
N TYR A 436 25.64 6.75 -21.89
CA TYR A 436 24.51 7.19 -21.11
C TYR A 436 23.25 6.38 -21.43
N GLY A 437 22.66 5.75 -20.40
CA GLY A 437 21.47 4.93 -20.52
C GLY A 437 21.69 3.49 -21.00
N LYS A 438 22.90 3.09 -21.37
CA LYS A 438 23.18 1.72 -21.82
C LYS A 438 23.96 0.87 -20.83
N HIS A 439 24.83 1.46 -20.04
CA HIS A 439 25.77 0.71 -19.19
C HIS A 439 25.53 0.87 -17.69
N SER A 440 24.56 1.69 -17.28
CA SER A 440 24.18 1.77 -15.87
C SER A 440 23.26 0.63 -15.48
N LEU A 441 23.59 -0.03 -14.38
CA LEU A 441 22.75 -1.07 -13.77
C LEU A 441 21.51 -0.50 -13.04
N ILE A 442 21.48 0.81 -12.82
CA ILE A 442 20.38 1.48 -12.10
C ILE A 442 19.72 2.49 -13.02
N SER A 443 18.44 2.28 -13.25
CA SER A 443 17.59 3.18 -14.03
C SER A 443 16.39 3.64 -13.19
N ASP A 444 15.54 4.51 -13.74
CA ASP A 444 14.26 4.87 -13.12
C ASP A 444 13.26 3.70 -13.07
N LYS A 445 13.56 2.61 -13.78
CA LYS A 445 12.79 1.37 -13.77
C LYS A 445 13.20 0.41 -12.65
N ALA A 446 14.35 0.64 -12.02
CA ALA A 446 14.82 -0.19 -10.92
C ALA A 446 13.95 0.05 -9.68
N ARG A 447 13.27 -0.99 -9.20
CA ARG A 447 12.39 -0.96 -8.04
C ARG A 447 13.03 -1.71 -6.88
N VAL A 448 12.77 -1.21 -5.66
CA VAL A 448 13.30 -1.83 -4.44
C VAL A 448 12.56 -3.14 -4.16
N ILE A 449 13.32 -4.15 -3.72
CA ILE A 449 12.80 -5.40 -3.14
C ILE A 449 13.37 -5.59 -1.74
N LYS A 450 12.56 -6.13 -0.85
CA LYS A 450 12.85 -6.24 0.60
C LYS A 450 12.57 -7.64 1.14
N GLY A 451 13.14 -7.96 2.30
CA GLY A 451 12.77 -9.10 3.13
C GLY A 451 13.66 -10.35 2.98
N GLY A 452 14.37 -10.49 1.88
CA GLY A 452 15.08 -11.75 1.57
C GLY A 452 14.11 -12.86 1.16
N SER A 453 14.63 -13.94 0.61
CA SER A 453 13.85 -15.05 0.09
C SER A 453 14.38 -16.41 0.56
N TRP A 454 13.65 -17.48 0.21
CA TRP A 454 14.04 -18.88 0.43
C TRP A 454 15.42 -19.23 -0.15
N ALA A 455 15.86 -18.55 -1.19
CA ALA A 455 17.16 -18.76 -1.83
C ALA A 455 18.28 -17.86 -1.27
N ASP A 456 17.96 -16.91 -0.39
CA ASP A 456 18.88 -15.91 0.13
C ASP A 456 19.50 -16.31 1.47
N ARG A 457 20.67 -15.76 1.78
CA ARG A 457 21.35 -15.92 3.06
C ARG A 457 20.76 -15.01 4.13
N ALA A 458 21.01 -15.34 5.39
CA ALA A 458 20.52 -14.61 6.57
C ALA A 458 20.80 -13.10 6.56
N TYR A 459 21.86 -12.64 5.91
CA TYR A 459 22.15 -11.20 5.72
C TYR A 459 20.96 -10.45 5.10
N TRP A 460 20.31 -11.04 4.10
CA TRP A 460 19.20 -10.41 3.37
C TRP A 460 17.87 -10.40 4.13
N LEU A 461 17.80 -11.15 5.25
CA LEU A 461 16.61 -11.16 6.11
C LEU A 461 16.48 -9.89 6.97
N SER A 462 17.54 -9.08 7.04
CA SER A 462 17.48 -7.81 7.77
C SER A 462 16.55 -6.83 7.06
N PRO A 463 15.60 -6.20 7.79
CA PRO A 463 14.70 -5.20 7.19
C PRO A 463 15.44 -4.01 6.56
N GLY A 464 16.64 -3.68 7.02
CA GLY A 464 17.48 -2.63 6.45
C GLY A 464 18.18 -3.01 5.15
N ALA A 465 18.27 -4.30 4.81
CA ALA A 465 18.88 -4.74 3.56
C ALA A 465 18.03 -4.28 2.35
N ARG A 466 18.71 -3.82 1.31
CA ARG A 466 18.08 -3.31 0.10
C ARG A 466 18.65 -3.99 -1.14
N ARG A 467 17.77 -4.42 -2.00
CA ARG A 467 18.11 -4.85 -3.36
C ARG A 467 17.16 -4.21 -4.34
N PHE A 468 17.44 -4.38 -5.60
CA PHE A 468 16.59 -3.87 -6.67
C PHE A 468 16.47 -4.89 -7.80
N MET A 469 15.42 -4.73 -8.56
CA MET A 469 15.17 -5.41 -9.82
C MET A 469 14.38 -4.46 -10.71
N ASP A 470 14.56 -4.56 -12.02
CA ASP A 470 13.79 -3.74 -12.95
C ASP A 470 12.30 -4.08 -12.89
N GLU A 471 11.45 -3.09 -13.06
CA GLU A 471 10.00 -3.20 -12.89
C GLU A 471 9.31 -4.17 -13.86
N ASP A 472 9.97 -4.52 -14.95
CA ASP A 472 9.52 -5.48 -15.97
C ASP A 472 10.07 -6.90 -15.77
N LYS A 473 10.96 -7.10 -14.80
CA LYS A 473 11.56 -8.40 -14.49
C LYS A 473 10.77 -9.13 -13.41
N ALA A 474 10.85 -10.44 -13.45
CA ALA A 474 10.27 -11.36 -12.49
C ALA A 474 11.28 -12.40 -12.04
N ALA A 475 11.08 -13.00 -10.87
CA ALA A 475 11.92 -14.07 -10.34
C ALA A 475 11.10 -15.02 -9.45
N SER A 476 11.57 -16.26 -9.30
CA SER A 476 11.01 -17.28 -8.39
C SER A 476 11.17 -16.90 -6.91
N THR A 477 11.94 -15.88 -6.63
CA THR A 477 12.27 -15.39 -5.29
C THR A 477 11.56 -14.10 -4.92
N VAL A 478 10.69 -13.57 -5.78
CA VAL A 478 10.03 -12.27 -5.59
C VAL A 478 8.53 -12.39 -5.71
N GLY A 479 7.84 -11.94 -4.67
CA GLY A 479 6.40 -11.77 -4.58
C GLY A 479 6.06 -10.36 -4.09
N PHE A 480 4.92 -10.19 -3.43
CA PHE A 480 4.51 -8.88 -2.88
C PHE A 480 3.38 -9.00 -1.87
N ARG A 481 3.13 -7.91 -1.16
CA ARG A 481 1.92 -7.67 -0.36
C ARG A 481 1.36 -6.29 -0.63
N CYS A 482 0.06 -6.09 -0.35
CA CYS A 482 -0.57 -4.79 -0.53
C CYS A 482 -0.55 -3.96 0.75
N ALA A 483 -0.67 -2.66 0.57
CA ALA A 483 -0.89 -1.69 1.63
C ALA A 483 -2.03 -0.73 1.24
N MET A 484 -2.59 -0.05 2.23
CA MET A 484 -3.63 0.96 2.05
C MET A 484 -3.39 2.12 3.03
N THR A 485 -3.56 3.33 2.55
CA THR A 485 -3.38 4.53 3.38
C THR A 485 -4.48 4.65 4.43
N ARG A 486 -4.12 5.02 5.64
CA ARG A 486 -5.06 5.36 6.71
C ARG A 486 -5.56 6.79 6.55
N VAL A 487 -6.88 6.96 6.56
CA VAL A 487 -7.54 8.28 6.59
C VAL A 487 -8.14 8.51 7.98
N GLY A 488 -7.83 9.64 8.58
CA GLY A 488 -8.33 10.00 9.91
C GLY A 488 -7.27 9.86 11.00
N SER A 489 -7.70 9.50 12.22
CA SER A 489 -6.80 9.43 13.37
C SER A 489 -5.67 8.41 13.18
N PRO A 490 -4.43 8.79 13.48
CA PRO A 490 -3.27 7.89 13.38
C PRO A 490 -3.30 6.75 14.41
N LYS A 491 -4.14 6.84 15.44
CA LYS A 491 -4.29 5.81 16.49
C LYS A 491 -5.55 4.95 16.32
N GLY A 492 -6.11 4.92 15.12
CA GLY A 492 -7.30 4.14 14.81
C GLY A 492 -8.62 4.88 15.07
N ASN A 493 -9.74 4.17 14.88
CA ASN A 493 -11.08 4.78 14.91
C ASN A 493 -11.56 5.15 16.31
N ARG A 494 -10.97 4.56 17.35
CA ARG A 494 -11.44 4.71 18.74
C ARG A 494 -10.94 5.98 19.41
N LEU A 495 -9.86 6.54 18.91
CA LEU A 495 -9.20 7.71 19.49
C LEU A 495 -9.17 8.84 18.45
N PRO A 496 -9.70 10.03 18.79
CA PRO A 496 -9.47 11.20 17.95
C PRO A 496 -7.97 11.54 17.92
N GLY A 497 -7.50 12.13 16.84
CA GLY A 497 -6.11 12.59 16.76
C GLY A 497 -5.81 13.67 17.81
N GLY A 498 -4.54 13.72 18.24
CA GLY A 498 -4.07 14.66 19.26
C GLY A 498 -4.40 14.25 20.70
N ASN A 499 -3.71 14.88 21.65
CA ASN A 499 -3.93 14.63 23.07
C ASN A 499 -5.19 15.32 23.56
N GLN A 500 -6.13 14.56 24.09
CA GLN A 500 -7.37 15.07 24.68
C GLN A 500 -7.13 15.43 26.15
N ILE A 501 -6.80 16.67 26.41
CA ILE A 501 -6.63 17.19 27.77
C ILE A 501 -8.01 17.48 28.35
N LYS A 502 -8.41 16.75 29.38
CA LYS A 502 -9.65 17.06 30.13
C LYS A 502 -9.43 18.33 30.94
N THR A 503 -9.73 19.46 30.35
CA THR A 503 -9.86 20.71 31.10
C THR A 503 -11.16 20.67 31.89
N GLY A 504 -11.10 21.02 33.18
CA GLY A 504 -12.34 21.18 33.99
C GLY A 504 -13.31 22.10 33.26
N LYS A 505 -14.61 21.87 33.41
CA LYS A 505 -15.63 22.74 32.82
C LYS A 505 -15.28 24.20 33.15
N PRO A 506 -15.17 25.09 32.15
CA PRO A 506 -14.94 26.51 32.41
C PRO A 506 -16.04 26.99 33.35
N ASN A 507 -15.63 27.65 34.44
CA ASN A 507 -16.56 28.17 35.42
C ASN A 507 -17.29 29.35 34.79
N THR A 508 -18.43 29.10 34.15
CA THR A 508 -19.24 30.11 33.44
C THR A 508 -19.98 31.07 34.38
N ARG A 509 -19.67 31.03 35.68
CA ARG A 509 -20.21 31.99 36.66
C ARG A 509 -19.17 33.09 37.00
N ARG A 510 -18.74 33.86 36.04
CA ARG A 510 -18.32 35.22 36.25
C ARG A 510 -19.28 36.16 35.50
N THR A 511 -20.41 36.38 36.09
CA THR A 511 -21.19 37.59 35.83
C THR A 511 -20.33 38.76 36.24
N TYR A 512 -19.90 39.54 35.26
CA TYR A 512 -19.44 40.91 35.53
C TYR A 512 -20.60 41.68 36.16
N ARG A 513 -20.41 42.16 37.39
CA ARG A 513 -21.12 43.26 37.97
C ARG A 513 -20.45 44.54 37.51
#